data_8f6c9edd8172f0d4eb6601b5bf15eb94
#
_entry.id   8f6c9edd8172f0d4eb6601b5bf15eb94
#
_cell.length_a   1.000
_cell.length_b   1.000
_cell.length_c   1.000
_cell.angle_alpha   90.00
_cell.angle_beta   90.00
_cell.angle_gamma   90.00
#
_symmetry.space_group_name_H-M   'P 1'
#
loop_
_entity.id
_entity.type
_entity.pdbx_description
1 polymer ?
#
loop_
_entity_poly.entity_id
_entity_poly.type
_entity_poly.pdbx_seq_one_letter_code
_entity_poly.pdbx_strand_id
1 'polypeptide(L)'
;MNLEDWKMASNISVIQIILLTVLATLCALDAYMFAGFQLSKPIIAGFLAGIIMGDMKTGLVVGATLQLMVLGIGTFGGASIPDFASGAIIGTALGVVSGKGIEFAIGVSVPVGLLLVQLDILARFIAIYFTHRADRHVERGEYNKMSMDAWLTLIPYGLSRALPVGLSLAFGNSVVKLVLDYAPDWLMGGLKLAGAVLPVVGIAILLHYLPIKKFAPYLIAGYFLAAYLKIPMMGIAIVGVIAAMIY
;
A
#
# COMPACT_ATOMS: atom_id res chain seq x y z
N MET A 1 -10.09 9.75 -31.18
CA MET A 1 -10.63 8.99 -30.04
C MET A 1 -12.01 9.58 -29.76
N ASN A 2 -13.08 8.85 -30.11
CA ASN A 2 -14.47 9.33 -30.04
C ASN A 2 -14.94 9.39 -28.59
N LEU A 3 -15.87 10.31 -28.28
CA LEU A 3 -16.50 10.46 -26.95
C LEU A 3 -17.17 9.17 -26.42
N GLU A 4 -17.52 8.25 -27.32
CA GLU A 4 -18.07 6.94 -26.96
C GLU A 4 -16.98 5.95 -26.50
N ASP A 5 -15.79 5.96 -27.11
CA ASP A 5 -14.65 5.16 -26.66
C ASP A 5 -14.18 5.59 -25.27
N TRP A 6 -14.32 6.89 -24.96
CA TRP A 6 -14.01 7.45 -23.64
C TRP A 6 -15.05 7.06 -22.58
N LYS A 7 -16.34 6.94 -22.93
CA LYS A 7 -17.40 6.47 -22.03
C LYS A 7 -17.30 4.98 -21.71
N MET A 8 -16.79 4.15 -22.60
CA MET A 8 -16.58 2.72 -22.35
C MET A 8 -15.33 2.45 -21.50
N ALA A 9 -14.29 3.29 -21.60
CA ALA A 9 -13.06 3.17 -20.80
C ALA A 9 -13.20 3.69 -19.34
N SER A 10 -14.31 4.34 -18.98
CA SER A 10 -14.42 5.11 -17.75
C SER A 10 -15.22 4.45 -16.60
N ASN A 11 -15.71 3.22 -16.76
CA ASN A 11 -16.50 2.57 -15.71
C ASN A 11 -15.78 1.33 -15.17
N ILE A 12 -15.42 1.37 -13.87
CA ILE A 12 -15.00 0.17 -13.14
C ILE A 12 -16.21 -0.75 -13.10
N SER A 13 -16.08 -1.98 -13.59
CA SER A 13 -17.17 -2.94 -13.53
C SER A 13 -17.49 -3.33 -12.08
N VAL A 14 -18.74 -3.66 -11.79
CA VAL A 14 -19.15 -4.12 -10.46
C VAL A 14 -18.31 -5.31 -10.00
N ILE A 15 -17.96 -6.21 -10.90
CA ILE A 15 -17.10 -7.36 -10.60
C ILE A 15 -15.70 -6.90 -10.16
N GLN A 16 -15.11 -5.92 -10.84
CA GLN A 16 -13.80 -5.36 -10.44
C GLN A 16 -13.86 -4.69 -9.07
N ILE A 17 -14.93 -3.93 -8.78
CA ILE A 17 -15.13 -3.31 -7.47
C ILE A 17 -15.18 -4.37 -6.38
N ILE A 18 -15.96 -5.44 -6.58
CA ILE A 18 -16.06 -6.55 -5.62
C ILE A 18 -14.69 -7.22 -5.45
N LEU A 19 -14.00 -7.57 -6.52
CA LEU A 19 -12.69 -8.23 -6.46
C LEU A 19 -11.64 -7.36 -5.75
N LEU A 20 -11.59 -6.06 -6.04
CA LEU A 20 -10.66 -5.14 -5.38
C LEU A 20 -11.00 -4.91 -3.91
N THR A 21 -12.29 -4.89 -3.55
CA THR A 21 -12.74 -4.80 -2.16
C THR A 21 -12.39 -6.07 -1.39
N VAL A 22 -12.59 -7.24 -1.97
CA VAL A 22 -12.17 -8.52 -1.40
C VAL A 22 -10.64 -8.56 -1.25
N LEU A 23 -9.90 -8.13 -2.25
CA LEU A 23 -8.43 -8.04 -2.18
C LEU A 23 -7.97 -7.15 -1.01
N ALA A 24 -8.57 -5.97 -0.84
CA ALA A 24 -8.24 -5.07 0.27
C ALA A 24 -8.55 -5.71 1.63
N THR A 25 -9.66 -6.44 1.72
CA THR A 25 -10.03 -7.19 2.93
C THR A 25 -9.00 -8.29 3.22
N LEU A 26 -8.61 -9.07 2.20
CA LEU A 26 -7.59 -10.11 2.34
C LEU A 26 -6.23 -9.53 2.74
N CYS A 27 -5.85 -8.36 2.22
CA CYS A 27 -4.65 -7.65 2.65
C CYS A 27 -4.70 -7.29 4.14
N ALA A 28 -5.86 -6.86 4.64
CA ALA A 28 -6.04 -6.57 6.06
C ALA A 28 -5.91 -7.86 6.91
N LEU A 29 -6.56 -8.94 6.50
CA LEU A 29 -6.51 -10.21 7.22
C LEU A 29 -5.09 -10.80 7.22
N ASP A 30 -4.37 -10.71 6.09
CA ASP A 30 -2.97 -11.15 6.00
C ASP A 30 -2.05 -10.35 6.92
N ALA A 31 -2.28 -9.02 7.05
CA ALA A 31 -1.48 -8.17 7.91
C ALA A 31 -1.61 -8.52 9.41
N TYR A 32 -2.80 -8.93 9.86
CA TYR A 32 -3.11 -9.10 11.27
C TYR A 32 -3.18 -10.56 11.74
N MET A 33 -3.44 -11.52 10.85
CA MET A 33 -3.68 -12.90 11.24
C MET A 33 -2.72 -13.91 10.60
N PHE A 34 -2.54 -13.83 9.30
CA PHE A 34 -1.81 -14.87 8.58
C PHE A 34 -0.34 -14.54 8.32
N ALA A 35 0.00 -13.27 8.15
CA ALA A 35 1.35 -12.72 7.90
C ALA A 35 2.27 -13.54 6.97
N GLY A 36 1.71 -14.53 6.26
CA GLY A 36 2.44 -15.52 5.46
C GLY A 36 2.46 -15.21 3.98
N PHE A 37 1.36 -14.67 3.46
CA PHE A 37 1.21 -14.43 2.02
C PHE A 37 1.76 -13.08 1.57
N GLN A 38 2.05 -12.18 2.53
CA GLN A 38 2.56 -10.82 2.26
C GLN A 38 1.64 -9.98 1.34
N LEU A 39 0.33 -10.31 1.30
CA LEU A 39 -0.67 -9.58 0.51
C LEU A 39 -0.79 -8.13 0.93
N SER A 40 -0.52 -7.84 2.20
CA SER A 40 -0.50 -6.50 2.79
C SER A 40 0.66 -5.63 2.29
N LYS A 41 1.60 -6.18 1.53
CA LYS A 41 2.68 -5.40 0.92
C LYS A 41 2.17 -4.62 -0.30
N PRO A 42 2.41 -3.30 -0.37
CA PRO A 42 1.93 -2.45 -1.46
C PRO A 42 2.27 -2.98 -2.86
N ILE A 43 3.46 -3.56 -3.04
CA ILE A 43 3.88 -4.12 -4.33
C ILE A 43 2.98 -5.27 -4.78
N ILE A 44 2.60 -6.17 -3.86
CA ILE A 44 1.73 -7.32 -4.17
C ILE A 44 0.29 -6.85 -4.36
N ALA A 45 -0.20 -5.99 -3.46
CA ALA A 45 -1.54 -5.43 -3.55
C ALA A 45 -1.75 -4.64 -4.85
N GLY A 46 -0.79 -3.78 -5.23
CA GLY A 46 -0.82 -3.03 -6.48
C GLY A 46 -0.73 -3.93 -7.72
N PHE A 47 0.14 -4.94 -7.70
CA PHE A 47 0.25 -5.91 -8.79
C PHE A 47 -1.06 -6.66 -9.03
N LEU A 48 -1.67 -7.20 -7.97
CA LEU A 48 -2.96 -7.90 -8.07
C LEU A 48 -4.09 -6.97 -8.51
N ALA A 49 -4.11 -5.73 -8.00
CA ALA A 49 -5.06 -4.71 -8.46
C ALA A 49 -4.87 -4.41 -9.95
N GLY A 50 -3.64 -4.33 -10.44
CA GLY A 50 -3.32 -4.16 -11.85
C GLY A 50 -3.82 -5.32 -12.72
N ILE A 51 -3.70 -6.55 -12.26
CA ILE A 51 -4.27 -7.74 -12.96
C ILE A 51 -5.79 -7.60 -13.07
N ILE A 52 -6.49 -7.28 -11.97
CA ILE A 52 -7.94 -7.12 -11.94
C ILE A 52 -8.40 -5.99 -12.87
N MET A 53 -7.62 -4.91 -12.94
CA MET A 53 -7.92 -3.76 -13.80
C MET A 53 -7.47 -3.92 -15.25
N GLY A 54 -6.70 -4.97 -15.57
CA GLY A 54 -6.18 -5.22 -16.92
C GLY A 54 -4.94 -4.42 -17.30
N ASP A 55 -4.31 -3.72 -16.35
CA ASP A 55 -3.02 -3.01 -16.53
C ASP A 55 -2.04 -3.38 -15.40
N MET A 56 -1.42 -4.53 -15.56
CA MET A 56 -0.44 -5.08 -14.63
C MET A 56 0.78 -4.17 -14.46
N LYS A 57 1.19 -3.47 -15.53
CA LYS A 57 2.35 -2.58 -15.49
C LYS A 57 2.09 -1.38 -14.57
N THR A 58 0.96 -0.73 -14.71
CA THR A 58 0.56 0.39 -13.83
C THR A 58 0.47 -0.08 -12.38
N GLY A 59 -0.20 -1.22 -12.13
CA GLY A 59 -0.32 -1.76 -10.78
C GLY A 59 1.02 -2.10 -10.12
N LEU A 60 1.93 -2.72 -10.88
CA LEU A 60 3.26 -3.07 -10.38
C LEU A 60 4.10 -1.82 -10.05
N VAL A 61 4.10 -0.81 -10.93
CA VAL A 61 4.89 0.42 -10.70
C VAL A 61 4.34 1.22 -9.53
N VAL A 62 3.02 1.36 -9.43
CA VAL A 62 2.37 2.04 -8.28
C VAL A 62 2.69 1.30 -6.99
N GLY A 63 2.48 -0.01 -6.96
CA GLY A 63 2.77 -0.83 -5.79
C GLY A 63 4.24 -0.81 -5.38
N ALA A 64 5.17 -0.90 -6.34
CA ALA A 64 6.61 -0.84 -6.08
C ALA A 64 7.02 0.54 -5.51
N THR A 65 6.49 1.62 -6.07
CA THR A 65 6.77 2.99 -5.58
C THR A 65 6.30 3.16 -4.13
N LEU A 66 5.07 2.73 -3.82
CA LEU A 66 4.54 2.79 -2.46
C LEU A 66 5.28 1.84 -1.50
N GLN A 67 5.75 0.68 -2.00
CA GLN A 67 6.60 -0.21 -1.20
C GLN A 67 7.91 0.46 -0.80
N LEU A 68 8.54 1.22 -1.70
CA LEU A 68 9.75 1.98 -1.38
C LEU A 68 9.49 3.03 -0.29
N MET A 69 8.30 3.65 -0.26
CA MET A 69 7.94 4.62 0.77
C MET A 69 7.85 4.01 2.18
N VAL A 70 7.57 2.73 2.30
CA VAL A 70 7.43 2.04 3.61
C VAL A 70 8.62 1.18 4.01
N LEU A 71 9.70 1.16 3.24
CA LEU A 71 10.86 0.30 3.53
C LEU A 71 11.45 0.50 4.93
N GLY A 72 11.47 1.73 5.41
CA GLY A 72 12.02 2.05 6.74
C GLY A 72 10.96 2.18 7.84
N ILE A 73 9.67 1.97 7.51
CA ILE A 73 8.58 2.19 8.47
C ILE A 73 8.15 0.86 9.07
N GLY A 74 8.20 0.77 10.39
CA GLY A 74 7.72 -0.39 11.16
C GLY A 74 6.65 -0.01 12.18
N THR A 75 5.78 -0.94 12.51
CA THR A 75 4.70 -0.78 13.51
C THR A 75 5.20 -0.98 14.94
N PHE A 76 6.37 -0.43 15.27
CA PHE A 76 6.93 -0.55 16.61
C PHE A 76 6.09 0.23 17.63
N GLY A 77 5.86 -0.37 18.80
CA GLY A 77 5.15 0.28 19.89
C GLY A 77 3.66 0.57 19.63
N GLY A 78 3.02 -0.13 18.67
CA GLY A 78 1.60 0.07 18.36
C GLY A 78 1.33 1.29 17.46
N ALA A 79 2.36 1.89 16.86
CA ALA A 79 2.19 3.00 15.92
C ALA A 79 1.40 2.54 14.69
N SER A 80 0.45 3.37 14.23
CA SER A 80 -0.24 3.18 12.97
C SER A 80 0.60 3.74 11.83
N ILE A 81 0.80 2.96 10.79
CA ILE A 81 1.47 3.37 9.56
C ILE A 81 0.45 3.61 8.45
N PRO A 82 0.79 4.44 7.44
CA PRO A 82 -0.07 4.63 6.29
C PRO A 82 -0.41 3.31 5.60
N ASP A 83 -1.69 3.13 5.26
CA ASP A 83 -2.14 1.95 4.52
C ASP A 83 -1.89 2.10 3.03
N PHE A 84 -0.64 1.93 2.66
CA PHE A 84 -0.26 2.00 1.25
C PHE A 84 -0.66 0.77 0.43
N ALA A 85 -1.04 -0.35 1.05
CA ALA A 85 -1.61 -1.48 0.32
C ALA A 85 -2.99 -1.12 -0.27
N SER A 86 -3.90 -0.61 0.56
CA SER A 86 -5.20 -0.09 0.09
C SER A 86 -5.03 1.14 -0.80
N GLY A 87 -4.05 2.00 -0.50
CA GLY A 87 -3.66 3.11 -1.36
C GLY A 87 -3.24 2.64 -2.76
N ALA A 88 -2.45 1.57 -2.86
CA ALA A 88 -2.04 0.97 -4.13
C ALA A 88 -3.23 0.42 -4.92
N ILE A 89 -4.17 -0.25 -4.24
CA ILE A 89 -5.39 -0.78 -4.87
C ILE A 89 -6.23 0.35 -5.47
N ILE A 90 -6.56 1.36 -4.66
CA ILE A 90 -7.39 2.49 -5.10
C ILE A 90 -6.68 3.30 -6.18
N GLY A 91 -5.41 3.64 -5.96
CA GLY A 91 -4.64 4.44 -6.90
C GLY A 91 -4.42 3.75 -8.24
N THR A 92 -4.15 2.44 -8.24
CA THR A 92 -4.06 1.65 -9.47
C THR A 92 -5.38 1.66 -10.21
N ALA A 93 -6.49 1.37 -9.53
CA ALA A 93 -7.82 1.33 -10.16
C ALA A 93 -8.20 2.69 -10.76
N LEU A 94 -8.06 3.77 -9.99
CA LEU A 94 -8.37 5.12 -10.47
C LEU A 94 -7.38 5.61 -11.55
N GLY A 95 -6.10 5.24 -11.45
CA GLY A 95 -5.08 5.54 -12.44
C GLY A 95 -5.37 4.92 -13.80
N VAL A 96 -5.74 3.63 -13.81
CA VAL A 96 -6.11 2.90 -15.03
C VAL A 96 -7.36 3.50 -15.66
N VAL A 97 -8.42 3.72 -14.86
CA VAL A 97 -9.69 4.25 -15.37
C VAL A 97 -9.57 5.70 -15.87
N SER A 98 -8.79 6.52 -15.19
CA SER A 98 -8.61 7.93 -15.60
C SER A 98 -7.77 8.09 -16.87
N GLY A 99 -6.98 7.09 -17.24
CA GLY A 99 -6.03 7.17 -18.36
C GLY A 99 -4.90 8.19 -18.18
N LYS A 100 -4.77 8.79 -16.98
CA LYS A 100 -3.79 9.85 -16.69
C LYS A 100 -2.39 9.34 -16.35
N GLY A 101 -2.21 8.03 -16.37
CA GLY A 101 -0.91 7.40 -16.19
C GLY A 101 -0.51 7.16 -14.73
N ILE A 102 0.70 6.65 -14.59
CA ILE A 102 1.25 6.14 -13.32
C ILE A 102 1.42 7.25 -12.28
N GLU A 103 1.85 8.43 -12.68
CA GLU A 103 2.10 9.56 -11.77
C GLU A 103 0.82 10.02 -11.07
N PHE A 104 -0.31 10.05 -11.79
CA PHE A 104 -1.62 10.32 -11.22
C PHE A 104 -2.02 9.22 -10.22
N ALA A 105 -1.83 7.95 -10.59
CA ALA A 105 -2.13 6.82 -9.73
C ALA A 105 -1.38 6.90 -8.39
N ILE A 106 -0.07 7.17 -8.42
CA ILE A 106 0.76 7.37 -7.24
C ILE A 106 0.30 8.60 -6.44
N GLY A 107 0.02 9.70 -7.13
CA GLY A 107 -0.43 10.96 -6.53
C GLY A 107 -1.73 10.81 -5.74
N VAL A 108 -2.65 9.96 -6.19
CA VAL A 108 -3.90 9.63 -5.47
C VAL A 108 -3.66 8.61 -4.36
N SER A 109 -2.77 7.62 -4.57
CA SER A 109 -2.50 6.55 -3.62
C SER A 109 -2.01 7.07 -2.26
N VAL A 110 -1.14 8.07 -2.28
CA VAL A 110 -0.47 8.57 -1.07
C VAL A 110 -1.44 9.26 -0.11
N PRO A 111 -2.22 10.27 -0.51
CA PRO A 111 -3.22 10.87 0.36
C PRO A 111 -4.25 9.86 0.88
N VAL A 112 -4.68 8.94 0.02
CA VAL A 112 -5.63 7.88 0.39
C VAL A 112 -5.03 6.99 1.47
N GLY A 113 -3.80 6.51 1.30
CA GLY A 113 -3.11 5.69 2.30
C GLY A 113 -2.96 6.40 3.66
N LEU A 114 -2.71 7.72 3.65
CA LEU A 114 -2.64 8.54 4.85
C LEU A 114 -4.00 8.69 5.55
N LEU A 115 -5.08 8.91 4.78
CA LEU A 115 -6.43 9.02 5.34
C LEU A 115 -6.89 7.70 5.96
N LEU A 116 -6.52 6.57 5.40
CA LEU A 116 -6.88 5.25 5.90
C LEU A 116 -6.28 4.92 7.27
N VAL A 117 -5.24 5.64 7.70
CA VAL A 117 -4.70 5.53 9.08
C VAL A 117 -5.79 5.80 10.11
N GLN A 118 -6.68 6.77 9.88
CA GLN A 118 -7.74 7.11 10.82
C GLN A 118 -8.72 5.96 11.00
N LEU A 119 -9.03 5.25 9.91
CA LEU A 119 -9.90 4.08 9.97
C LEU A 119 -9.21 2.87 10.62
N ASP A 120 -7.89 2.74 10.46
CA ASP A 120 -7.10 1.75 11.17
C ASP A 120 -7.13 1.99 12.69
N ILE A 121 -6.95 3.24 13.12
CA ILE A 121 -7.04 3.62 14.54
C ILE A 121 -8.44 3.31 15.08
N LEU A 122 -9.50 3.65 14.35
CA LEU A 122 -10.88 3.34 14.75
C LEU A 122 -11.11 1.83 14.87
N ALA A 123 -10.60 1.05 13.91
CA ALA A 123 -10.69 -0.41 13.95
C ALA A 123 -9.99 -0.99 15.20
N ARG A 124 -8.82 -0.45 15.56
CA ARG A 124 -8.09 -0.83 16.79
C ARG A 124 -8.91 -0.53 18.05
N PHE A 125 -9.54 0.63 18.13
CA PHE A 125 -10.43 0.94 19.26
C PHE A 125 -11.58 -0.05 19.40
N ILE A 126 -12.22 -0.42 18.29
CA ILE A 126 -13.29 -1.43 18.29
C ILE A 126 -12.72 -2.80 18.68
N ALA A 127 -11.55 -3.16 18.16
CA ALA A 127 -10.88 -4.43 18.46
C ALA A 127 -10.54 -4.60 19.95
N ILE A 128 -10.23 -3.51 20.68
CA ILE A 128 -9.96 -3.54 22.13
C ILE A 128 -11.14 -4.16 22.90
N TYR A 129 -12.38 -3.90 22.51
CA TYR A 129 -13.55 -4.48 23.15
C TYR A 129 -13.53 -6.03 23.09
N PHE A 130 -13.22 -6.57 21.92
CA PHE A 130 -13.12 -8.03 21.74
C PHE A 130 -11.93 -8.61 22.49
N THR A 131 -10.79 -7.91 22.52
CA THR A 131 -9.60 -8.34 23.27
C THR A 131 -9.90 -8.43 24.76
N HIS A 132 -10.50 -7.42 25.37
CA HIS A 132 -10.88 -7.47 26.78
C HIS A 132 -11.96 -8.53 27.08
N ARG A 133 -12.79 -8.87 26.11
CA ARG A 133 -13.76 -9.97 26.27
C ARG A 133 -13.05 -11.30 26.21
N ALA A 134 -12.07 -11.48 25.33
CA ALA A 134 -11.24 -12.65 25.25
C ALA A 134 -10.46 -12.89 26.56
N ASP A 135 -9.87 -11.85 27.16
CA ASP A 135 -9.17 -11.94 28.44
C ASP A 135 -10.07 -12.51 29.54
N ARG A 136 -11.31 -12.00 29.65
CA ARG A 136 -12.30 -12.52 30.63
C ARG A 136 -12.68 -13.97 30.38
N HIS A 137 -12.73 -14.41 29.13
CA HIS A 137 -13.00 -15.82 28.80
C HIS A 137 -11.80 -16.72 29.16
N VAL A 138 -10.57 -16.24 29.01
CA VAL A 138 -9.35 -16.94 29.46
C VAL A 138 -9.38 -17.15 30.96
N GLU A 139 -9.67 -16.11 31.75
CA GLU A 139 -9.77 -16.17 33.20
C GLU A 139 -10.82 -17.21 33.69
N ARG A 140 -11.86 -17.46 32.90
CA ARG A 140 -12.91 -18.44 33.18
C ARG A 140 -12.63 -19.83 32.61
N GLY A 141 -11.51 -20.02 31.89
CA GLY A 141 -11.18 -21.28 31.23
C GLY A 141 -12.03 -21.59 29.99
N GLU A 142 -12.72 -20.59 29.43
CA GLU A 142 -13.64 -20.73 28.29
C GLU A 142 -12.90 -20.52 26.94
N TYR A 143 -11.95 -21.39 26.62
CA TYR A 143 -11.04 -21.23 25.49
C TYR A 143 -11.73 -21.15 24.12
N ASN A 144 -12.86 -21.85 23.94
CA ASN A 144 -13.63 -21.79 22.69
C ASN A 144 -14.22 -20.39 22.46
N LYS A 145 -14.70 -19.73 23.52
CA LYS A 145 -15.22 -18.35 23.43
C LYS A 145 -14.12 -17.35 23.21
N MET A 146 -12.95 -17.53 23.86
CA MET A 146 -11.76 -16.74 23.59
C MET A 146 -11.36 -16.82 22.11
N SER A 147 -11.32 -18.02 21.53
CA SER A 147 -11.02 -18.21 20.11
C SER A 147 -12.03 -17.50 19.21
N MET A 148 -13.33 -17.56 19.55
CA MET A 148 -14.37 -16.83 18.81
C MET A 148 -14.15 -15.31 18.87
N ASP A 149 -13.76 -14.77 20.02
CA ASP A 149 -13.48 -13.34 20.16
C ASP A 149 -12.27 -12.90 19.32
N ALA A 150 -11.24 -13.75 19.24
CA ALA A 150 -10.10 -13.50 18.35
C ALA A 150 -10.53 -13.40 16.88
N TRP A 151 -11.42 -14.28 16.42
CA TRP A 151 -11.98 -14.19 15.07
C TRP A 151 -12.85 -12.95 14.86
N LEU A 152 -13.65 -12.56 15.86
CA LEU A 152 -14.49 -11.36 15.78
C LEU A 152 -13.67 -10.08 15.69
N THR A 153 -12.44 -10.06 16.24
CA THR A 153 -11.52 -8.94 16.11
C THR A 153 -11.14 -8.64 14.66
N LEU A 154 -11.21 -9.61 13.76
CA LEU A 154 -10.91 -9.41 12.33
C LEU A 154 -11.96 -8.60 11.60
N ILE A 155 -13.21 -8.58 12.09
CA ILE A 155 -14.31 -7.86 11.45
C ILE A 155 -14.01 -6.36 11.34
N PRO A 156 -13.68 -5.63 12.43
CA PRO A 156 -13.36 -4.21 12.33
C PRO A 156 -12.14 -3.95 11.44
N TYR A 157 -11.11 -4.79 11.46
CA TYR A 157 -9.97 -4.64 10.57
C TYR A 157 -10.33 -4.86 9.10
N GLY A 158 -11.10 -5.89 8.79
CA GLY A 158 -11.59 -6.13 7.42
C GLY A 158 -12.45 -4.98 6.91
N LEU A 159 -13.40 -4.52 7.72
CA LEU A 159 -14.29 -3.40 7.37
C LEU A 159 -13.54 -2.09 7.19
N SER A 160 -12.49 -1.82 7.98
CA SER A 160 -11.69 -0.59 7.86
C SER A 160 -11.02 -0.46 6.49
N ARG A 161 -10.87 -1.54 5.73
CA ARG A 161 -10.32 -1.56 4.37
C ARG A 161 -11.42 -1.76 3.32
N ALA A 162 -12.34 -2.69 3.56
CA ALA A 162 -13.44 -3.01 2.63
C ALA A 162 -14.31 -1.80 2.33
N LEU A 163 -14.75 -1.08 3.38
CA LEU A 163 -15.64 0.06 3.22
C LEU A 163 -15.00 1.20 2.40
N PRO A 164 -13.83 1.74 2.77
CA PRO A 164 -13.26 2.85 2.01
C PRO A 164 -12.86 2.45 0.59
N VAL A 165 -12.33 1.24 0.38
CA VAL A 165 -11.99 0.76 -0.96
C VAL A 165 -13.25 0.60 -1.81
N GLY A 166 -14.26 -0.10 -1.31
CA GLY A 166 -15.52 -0.30 -2.02
C GLY A 166 -16.22 1.01 -2.37
N LEU A 167 -16.31 1.93 -1.41
CA LEU A 167 -16.93 3.25 -1.62
C LEU A 167 -16.11 4.10 -2.59
N SER A 168 -14.78 4.17 -2.43
CA SER A 168 -13.91 4.93 -3.32
C SER A 168 -14.01 4.45 -4.77
N LEU A 169 -14.13 3.15 -4.99
CA LEU A 169 -14.24 2.58 -6.33
C LEU A 169 -15.66 2.68 -6.89
N ALA A 170 -16.69 2.51 -6.07
CA ALA A 170 -18.09 2.68 -6.49
C ALA A 170 -18.37 4.12 -6.94
N PHE A 171 -17.82 5.10 -6.23
CA PHE A 171 -17.95 6.52 -6.55
C PHE A 171 -16.76 7.09 -7.33
N GLY A 172 -15.79 6.25 -7.68
CA GLY A 172 -14.48 6.64 -8.22
C GLY A 172 -14.57 7.53 -9.45
N ASN A 173 -15.52 7.28 -10.37
CA ASN A 173 -15.73 8.11 -11.54
C ASN A 173 -16.17 9.54 -11.17
N SER A 174 -17.03 9.68 -10.17
CA SER A 174 -17.47 11.01 -9.68
C SER A 174 -16.33 11.72 -8.94
N VAL A 175 -15.58 10.98 -8.13
CA VAL A 175 -14.40 11.51 -7.40
C VAL A 175 -13.30 11.92 -8.38
N VAL A 176 -12.98 11.07 -9.35
CA VAL A 176 -11.98 11.39 -10.39
C VAL A 176 -12.40 12.63 -11.17
N LYS A 177 -13.64 12.71 -11.64
CA LYS A 177 -14.14 13.90 -12.34
C LYS A 177 -14.04 15.16 -11.48
N LEU A 178 -14.50 15.07 -10.22
CA LEU A 178 -14.43 16.22 -9.31
C LEU A 178 -12.99 16.67 -9.07
N VAL A 179 -12.07 15.74 -8.88
CA VAL A 179 -10.64 16.06 -8.76
C VAL A 179 -10.07 16.65 -10.04
N LEU A 180 -10.45 16.13 -11.21
CA LEU A 180 -9.96 16.60 -12.49
C LEU A 180 -10.50 17.97 -12.90
N ASP A 181 -11.77 18.24 -12.57
CA ASP A 181 -12.44 19.48 -12.96
C ASP A 181 -12.10 20.65 -12.02
N TYR A 182 -11.82 20.35 -10.75
CA TYR A 182 -11.58 21.37 -9.71
C TYR A 182 -10.16 21.40 -9.15
N ALA A 183 -9.32 20.37 -9.38
CA ALA A 183 -7.95 20.39 -8.87
C ALA A 183 -7.07 21.37 -9.69
N PRO A 184 -6.54 22.42 -9.06
CA PRO A 184 -5.65 23.34 -9.74
C PRO A 184 -4.32 22.65 -10.11
N ASP A 185 -3.66 23.11 -11.16
CA ASP A 185 -2.43 22.52 -11.69
C ASP A 185 -1.30 22.42 -10.65
N TRP A 186 -1.24 23.39 -9.73
CA TRP A 186 -0.25 23.35 -8.64
C TRP A 186 -0.46 22.15 -7.70
N LEU A 187 -1.72 21.75 -7.45
CA LEU A 187 -2.03 20.59 -6.61
C LEU A 187 -1.61 19.30 -7.30
N MET A 188 -1.92 19.15 -8.59
CA MET A 188 -1.51 17.98 -9.38
C MET A 188 0.01 17.91 -9.52
N GLY A 189 0.68 19.03 -9.73
CA GLY A 189 2.14 19.14 -9.72
C GLY A 189 2.74 18.78 -8.35
N GLY A 190 2.14 19.26 -7.28
CA GLY A 190 2.53 18.93 -5.90
C GLY A 190 2.40 17.44 -5.57
N LEU A 191 1.30 16.80 -5.95
CA LEU A 191 1.10 15.36 -5.78
C LEU A 191 2.12 14.52 -6.57
N LYS A 192 2.40 14.93 -7.80
CA LYS A 192 3.43 14.30 -8.64
C LYS A 192 4.82 14.42 -8.01
N LEU A 193 5.18 15.60 -7.52
CA LEU A 193 6.46 15.83 -6.84
C LEU A 193 6.55 15.03 -5.53
N ALA A 194 5.48 15.03 -4.73
CA ALA A 194 5.42 14.23 -3.50
C ALA A 194 5.62 12.73 -3.79
N GLY A 195 4.94 12.20 -4.82
CA GLY A 195 5.09 10.82 -5.26
C GLY A 195 6.53 10.47 -5.66
N ALA A 196 7.27 11.41 -6.26
CA ALA A 196 8.67 11.23 -6.63
C ALA A 196 9.64 11.30 -5.44
N VAL A 197 9.36 12.14 -4.43
CA VAL A 197 10.26 12.39 -3.29
C VAL A 197 10.06 11.39 -2.15
N LEU A 198 8.83 10.94 -1.89
CA LEU A 198 8.51 10.05 -0.77
C LEU A 198 9.31 8.73 -0.75
N PRO A 199 9.60 8.04 -1.87
CA PRO A 199 10.48 6.87 -1.86
C PRO A 199 11.87 7.17 -1.29
N VAL A 200 12.41 8.35 -1.55
CA VAL A 200 13.71 8.77 -1.01
C VAL A 200 13.65 8.90 0.51
N VAL A 201 12.54 9.42 1.05
CA VAL A 201 12.31 9.50 2.49
C VAL A 201 12.25 8.09 3.11
N GLY A 202 11.54 7.14 2.47
CA GLY A 202 11.47 5.76 2.93
C GLY A 202 12.85 5.09 2.98
N ILE A 203 13.67 5.29 1.94
CA ILE A 203 15.06 4.80 1.92
C ILE A 203 15.90 5.49 3.01
N ALA A 204 15.76 6.80 3.22
CA ALA A 204 16.47 7.52 4.26
C ALA A 204 16.13 7.00 5.67
N ILE A 205 14.86 6.71 5.94
CA ILE A 205 14.42 6.10 7.20
C ILE A 205 15.04 4.70 7.36
N LEU A 206 15.02 3.87 6.32
CA LEU A 206 15.66 2.55 6.35
C LEU A 206 17.15 2.67 6.69
N LEU A 207 17.85 3.58 6.03
CA LEU A 207 19.27 3.84 6.28
C LEU A 207 19.52 4.29 7.72
N HIS A 208 18.60 5.04 8.34
CA HIS A 208 18.72 5.47 9.73
C HIS A 208 18.76 4.30 10.73
N TYR A 209 18.06 3.20 10.45
CA TYR A 209 18.07 1.98 11.27
C TYR A 209 19.27 1.06 11.01
N LEU A 210 19.97 1.23 9.89
CA LEU A 210 21.16 0.44 9.56
C LEU A 210 22.42 1.06 10.20
N PRO A 211 23.42 0.25 10.57
CA PRO A 211 24.68 0.76 11.10
C PRO A 211 25.56 1.37 9.99
N ILE A 212 25.09 2.47 9.39
CA ILE A 212 25.71 3.10 8.22
C ILE A 212 27.16 3.43 8.45
N LYS A 213 27.54 3.91 9.65
CA LYS A 213 28.93 4.28 9.96
C LYS A 213 29.89 3.12 9.70
N LYS A 214 29.46 1.88 9.97
CA LYS A 214 30.27 0.68 9.75
C LYS A 214 30.27 0.27 8.27
N PHE A 215 29.13 0.42 7.58
CA PHE A 215 28.94 -0.09 6.22
C PHE A 215 28.91 1.00 5.14
N ALA A 216 29.29 2.25 5.49
CA ALA A 216 29.35 3.36 4.55
C ALA A 216 30.12 3.08 3.25
N PRO A 217 31.27 2.40 3.29
CA PRO A 217 32.02 2.09 2.05
C PRO A 217 31.21 1.25 1.06
N TYR A 218 30.43 0.29 1.56
CA TYR A 218 29.58 -0.57 0.70
C TYR A 218 28.39 0.19 0.13
N LEU A 219 27.80 1.12 0.90
CA LEU A 219 26.74 2.00 0.42
C LEU A 219 27.24 2.89 -0.73
N ILE A 220 28.41 3.52 -0.55
CA ILE A 220 29.03 4.37 -1.55
C ILE A 220 29.41 3.55 -2.80
N ALA A 221 29.97 2.36 -2.61
CA ALA A 221 30.29 1.46 -3.72
C ALA A 221 29.04 1.06 -4.51
N GLY A 222 27.94 0.69 -3.83
CA GLY A 222 26.67 0.37 -4.47
C GLY A 222 26.10 1.55 -5.27
N TYR A 223 26.16 2.75 -4.71
CA TYR A 223 25.76 3.98 -5.41
C TYR A 223 26.63 4.22 -6.66
N PHE A 224 27.94 4.07 -6.55
CA PHE A 224 28.85 4.22 -7.68
C PHE A 224 28.55 3.22 -8.80
N LEU A 225 28.33 1.95 -8.47
CA LEU A 225 27.97 0.92 -9.43
C LEU A 225 26.65 1.24 -10.15
N ALA A 226 25.65 1.76 -9.41
CA ALA A 226 24.36 2.14 -9.97
C ALA A 226 24.43 3.40 -10.82
N ALA A 227 24.97 4.47 -10.28
CA ALA A 227 24.90 5.81 -10.88
C ALA A 227 25.89 6.01 -12.02
N TYR A 228 27.14 5.53 -11.84
CA TYR A 228 28.21 5.75 -12.81
C TYR A 228 28.39 4.59 -13.79
N LEU A 229 28.41 3.35 -13.30
CA LEU A 229 28.57 2.18 -14.15
C LEU A 229 27.26 1.67 -14.75
N LYS A 230 26.11 2.22 -14.29
CA LYS A 230 24.76 1.83 -14.76
C LYS A 230 24.50 0.32 -14.72
N ILE A 231 25.10 -0.36 -13.75
CA ILE A 231 24.90 -1.80 -13.56
C ILE A 231 23.45 -2.02 -13.10
N PRO A 232 22.72 -2.98 -13.70
CA PRO A 232 21.37 -3.33 -13.25
C PRO A 232 21.35 -3.72 -11.78
N MET A 233 20.24 -3.40 -11.07
CA MET A 233 20.10 -3.66 -9.62
C MET A 233 20.40 -5.13 -9.24
N MET A 234 20.05 -6.08 -10.08
CA MET A 234 20.35 -7.50 -9.86
C MET A 234 21.87 -7.76 -9.79
N GLY A 235 22.64 -7.13 -10.67
CA GLY A 235 24.11 -7.23 -10.66
C GLY A 235 24.70 -6.63 -9.39
N ILE A 236 24.20 -5.47 -8.95
CA ILE A 236 24.64 -4.84 -7.70
C ILE A 236 24.30 -5.70 -6.49
N ALA A 237 23.13 -6.34 -6.48
CA ALA A 237 22.71 -7.25 -5.41
C ALA A 237 23.66 -8.46 -5.32
N ILE A 238 24.05 -9.05 -6.44
CA ILE A 238 25.00 -10.16 -6.49
C ILE A 238 26.37 -9.73 -5.95
N VAL A 239 26.89 -8.57 -6.36
CA VAL A 239 28.13 -8.01 -5.83
C VAL A 239 28.03 -7.77 -4.31
N GLY A 240 26.88 -7.28 -3.84
CA GLY A 240 26.62 -7.09 -2.41
C GLY A 240 26.66 -8.41 -1.62
N VAL A 241 26.06 -9.47 -2.15
CA VAL A 241 26.11 -10.82 -1.54
C VAL A 241 27.54 -11.34 -1.49
N ILE A 242 28.31 -11.21 -2.57
CA ILE A 242 29.73 -11.61 -2.61
C ILE A 242 30.53 -10.84 -1.55
N ALA A 243 30.35 -9.53 -1.46
CA ALA A 243 31.01 -8.69 -0.47
C ALA A 243 30.66 -9.11 0.97
N ALA A 244 29.38 -9.46 1.22
CA ALA A 244 28.93 -9.95 2.53
C ALA A 244 29.51 -11.33 2.89
N MET A 245 29.79 -12.18 1.90
CA MET A 245 30.42 -13.49 2.13
C MET A 245 31.94 -13.39 2.41
N ILE A 246 32.57 -12.32 1.99
CA ILE A 246 34.01 -12.09 2.22
C ILE A 246 34.26 -11.39 3.58
N TYR A 247 33.29 -10.61 4.06
CA TYR A 247 33.34 -9.91 5.34
C TYR A 247 33.12 -10.85 6.52
#